data_8b9238ab95b04f9bc0a5e3f4834f024a
#
_entry.id   8b9238ab95b04f9bc0a5e3f4834f024a
#
_cell.length_a   1.000
_cell.length_b   1.000
_cell.length_c   1.000
_cell.angle_alpha   90.00
_cell.angle_beta   90.00
_cell.angle_gamma   90.00
#
_symmetry.space_group_name_H-M   'P 1'
#
loop_
_entity.id
_entity.type
_entity.pdbx_description
1 polymer ?
#
loop_
_entity_poly.entity_id
_entity_poly.type
_entity_poly.pdbx_seq_one_letter_code
_entity_poly.pdbx_strand_id
1 'polypeptide(L)'
;EVLLSAGALLTPQLLMLSGIGPGEHLQSLGLPVLFDQPGVGANLHDHIDVVQLFDSPGNHDLFGLSLPGLVRAVKGIFEWRRERRGMLTTNFAEAGGFIRSRPEEPIPDLQLHFVIGKLVDHGRKTQFGPGFSCHVCLLRPLSRGSVRLASPDPMASPLIDPNFLAERDDVDRMVRGFKLMRSILHAPALAPYRGRELGTAAVVTDGQIETFIRDHADTIYHPVGSCRMGPASTDVVDAHLRVRGV
;
A
#
# COMPACT_ATOMS: atom_id res chain seq x y z
N GLU A 1 -3.59 -7.55 -33.20
CA GLU A 1 -3.32 -6.71 -32.02
C GLU A 1 -3.51 -7.55 -30.76
N VAL A 2 -2.60 -7.42 -29.79
CA VAL A 2 -2.66 -8.09 -28.49
C VAL A 2 -2.65 -7.02 -27.41
N LEU A 3 -3.58 -7.10 -26.44
CA LEU A 3 -3.68 -6.18 -25.31
C LEU A 3 -3.22 -6.88 -24.03
N LEU A 4 -2.20 -6.33 -23.37
CA LEU A 4 -1.70 -6.80 -22.07
C LEU A 4 -2.22 -5.88 -20.96
N SER A 5 -3.05 -6.42 -20.06
CA SER A 5 -3.67 -5.70 -18.95
C SER A 5 -3.57 -6.48 -17.65
N ALA A 6 -2.42 -7.14 -17.40
CA ALA A 6 -2.21 -8.01 -16.25
C ALA A 6 -1.67 -7.29 -15.00
N GLY A 7 -1.67 -5.95 -15.02
CA GLY A 7 -1.21 -5.10 -13.90
C GLY A 7 0.31 -5.02 -13.79
N ALA A 8 0.78 -4.30 -12.77
CA ALA A 8 2.18 -3.96 -12.60
C ALA A 8 3.10 -5.16 -12.30
N LEU A 9 2.55 -6.27 -11.86
CA LEU A 9 3.34 -7.45 -11.49
C LEU A 9 3.37 -8.50 -12.59
N LEU A 10 2.24 -8.76 -13.26
CA LEU A 10 2.15 -9.84 -14.24
C LEU A 10 2.37 -9.35 -15.68
N THR A 11 2.15 -8.07 -16.00
CA THR A 11 2.47 -7.57 -17.35
C THR A 11 3.95 -7.68 -17.68
N PRO A 12 4.90 -7.25 -16.81
CA PRO A 12 6.31 -7.46 -17.08
C PRO A 12 6.71 -8.95 -17.11
N GLN A 13 6.07 -9.80 -16.30
CA GLN A 13 6.28 -11.25 -16.35
C GLN A 13 5.91 -11.81 -17.73
N LEU A 14 4.74 -11.45 -18.27
CA LEU A 14 4.30 -11.91 -19.59
C LEU A 14 5.23 -11.42 -20.70
N LEU A 15 5.69 -10.17 -20.65
CA LEU A 15 6.66 -9.65 -21.61
C LEU A 15 7.98 -10.43 -21.56
N MET A 16 8.52 -10.65 -20.36
CA MET A 16 9.77 -11.40 -20.19
C MET A 16 9.64 -12.86 -20.66
N LEU A 17 8.55 -13.55 -20.34
CA LEU A 17 8.26 -14.90 -20.84
C LEU A 17 8.11 -14.93 -22.37
N SER A 18 7.72 -13.83 -22.97
CA SER A 18 7.63 -13.66 -24.43
C SER A 18 8.96 -13.24 -25.08
N GLY A 19 10.06 -13.21 -24.34
CA GLY A 19 11.37 -12.83 -24.84
C GLY A 19 11.60 -11.32 -24.94
N ILE A 20 10.77 -10.50 -24.32
CA ILE A 20 10.88 -9.03 -24.30
C ILE A 20 11.22 -8.59 -22.88
N GLY A 21 12.45 -8.20 -22.64
CA GLY A 21 12.90 -7.84 -21.29
C GLY A 21 14.41 -7.72 -21.19
N PRO A 22 14.96 -7.63 -19.95
CA PRO A 22 16.38 -7.53 -19.73
C PRO A 22 17.13 -8.75 -20.27
N GLY A 23 17.92 -8.55 -21.33
CA GLY A 23 18.54 -9.65 -22.10
C GLY A 23 19.39 -10.58 -21.25
N GLU A 24 20.27 -10.08 -20.39
CA GLU A 24 21.09 -10.90 -19.50
C GLU A 24 20.24 -11.76 -18.55
N HIS A 25 19.16 -11.20 -18.01
CA HIS A 25 18.26 -11.94 -17.13
C HIS A 25 17.54 -13.05 -17.88
N LEU A 26 17.01 -12.79 -19.08
CA LEU A 26 16.34 -13.79 -19.90
C LEU A 26 17.31 -14.92 -20.28
N GLN A 27 18.53 -14.59 -20.70
CA GLN A 27 19.57 -15.56 -21.03
C GLN A 27 19.94 -16.44 -19.85
N SER A 28 20.03 -15.87 -18.64
CA SER A 28 20.33 -16.63 -17.42
C SER A 28 19.30 -17.69 -17.10
N LEU A 29 18.06 -17.52 -17.58
CA LEU A 29 16.95 -18.45 -17.44
C LEU A 29 16.77 -19.37 -18.66
N GLY A 30 17.65 -19.28 -19.67
CA GLY A 30 17.55 -20.05 -20.90
C GLY A 30 16.42 -19.62 -21.84
N LEU A 31 15.90 -18.40 -21.65
CA LEU A 31 14.86 -17.84 -22.50
C LEU A 31 15.47 -17.11 -23.72
N PRO A 32 14.82 -17.19 -24.90
CA PRO A 32 15.26 -16.41 -26.05
C PRO A 32 15.07 -14.91 -25.81
N VAL A 33 16.00 -14.10 -26.26
CA VAL A 33 15.88 -12.63 -26.24
C VAL A 33 15.41 -12.20 -27.63
N LEU A 34 14.13 -11.87 -27.74
CA LEU A 34 13.55 -11.31 -28.97
C LEU A 34 13.77 -9.81 -29.06
N PHE A 35 13.67 -9.14 -27.92
CA PHE A 35 13.95 -7.72 -27.80
C PHE A 35 14.54 -7.41 -26.42
N ASP A 36 15.77 -6.88 -26.40
CA ASP A 36 16.41 -6.47 -25.15
C ASP A 36 15.84 -5.13 -24.69
N GLN A 37 14.97 -5.19 -23.68
CA GLN A 37 14.32 -4.04 -23.09
C GLN A 37 14.54 -4.04 -21.57
N PRO A 38 15.62 -3.38 -21.09
CA PRO A 38 15.99 -3.40 -19.67
C PRO A 38 14.97 -2.72 -18.76
N GLY A 39 14.05 -1.91 -19.31
CA GLY A 39 12.98 -1.25 -18.58
C GLY A 39 11.87 -2.19 -18.12
N VAL A 40 11.71 -3.36 -18.74
CA VAL A 40 10.67 -4.33 -18.38
C VAL A 40 10.96 -4.90 -16.98
N GLY A 41 10.02 -4.71 -16.08
CA GLY A 41 10.12 -5.11 -14.68
C GLY A 41 11.00 -4.18 -13.81
N ALA A 42 11.67 -3.19 -14.40
CA ALA A 42 12.40 -2.18 -13.64
C ALA A 42 11.49 -1.05 -13.15
N ASN A 43 12.01 -0.17 -12.26
CA ASN A 43 11.30 1.03 -11.82
C ASN A 43 9.97 0.75 -11.07
N LEU A 44 9.81 -0.45 -10.50
CA LEU A 44 8.69 -0.74 -9.62
C LEU A 44 8.70 0.22 -8.45
N HIS A 45 7.56 0.82 -8.14
CA HIS A 45 7.35 1.56 -6.90
C HIS A 45 5.90 1.44 -6.47
N ASP A 46 5.68 1.66 -5.18
CA ASP A 46 4.37 1.50 -4.54
C ASP A 46 4.25 2.47 -3.37
N HIS A 47 3.05 2.78 -2.96
CA HIS A 47 2.81 3.48 -1.72
C HIS A 47 3.13 2.57 -0.54
N ILE A 48 4.15 2.92 0.23
CA ILE A 48 4.44 2.24 1.49
C ILE A 48 3.65 2.90 2.60
N ASP A 49 3.04 2.10 3.47
CA ASP A 49 2.27 2.61 4.59
C ASP A 49 2.70 2.03 5.95
N VAL A 50 2.28 2.72 6.99
CA VAL A 50 2.38 2.26 8.37
C VAL A 50 1.12 2.65 9.14
N VAL A 51 0.71 1.81 10.09
CA VAL A 51 -0.56 1.95 10.80
C VAL A 51 -0.37 2.25 12.28
N GLN A 52 -1.25 3.10 12.83
CA GLN A 52 -1.46 3.28 14.27
C GLN A 52 -2.87 2.82 14.65
N LEU A 53 -2.97 2.12 15.78
CA LEU A 53 -4.17 1.43 16.22
C LEU A 53 -4.57 1.90 17.62
N PHE A 54 -5.87 2.06 17.82
CA PHE A 54 -6.43 2.42 19.12
C PHE A 54 -7.60 1.51 19.49
N ASP A 55 -7.63 1.06 20.76
CA ASP A 55 -8.85 0.53 21.34
C ASP A 55 -9.88 1.65 21.52
N SER A 56 -11.15 1.30 21.49
CA SER A 56 -12.27 2.19 21.80
C SER A 56 -13.30 1.47 22.66
N PRO A 57 -12.95 1.14 23.91
CA PRO A 57 -13.82 0.35 24.77
C PRO A 57 -15.13 1.09 25.04
N GLY A 58 -16.25 0.37 24.94
CA GLY A 58 -17.59 0.93 25.14
C GLY A 58 -18.17 1.68 23.95
N ASN A 59 -17.39 1.94 22.90
CA ASN A 59 -17.91 2.56 21.69
C ASN A 59 -18.41 1.50 20.71
N HIS A 60 -19.71 1.45 20.54
CA HIS A 60 -20.34 0.45 19.67
C HIS A 60 -20.56 0.95 18.23
N ASP A 61 -20.14 2.16 17.88
CA ASP A 61 -20.23 2.68 16.52
C ASP A 61 -19.02 2.28 15.64
N LEU A 62 -18.00 1.69 16.25
CA LEU A 62 -16.83 1.16 15.57
C LEU A 62 -16.96 -0.35 15.38
N PHE A 63 -16.36 -0.86 14.29
CA PHE A 63 -16.28 -2.29 14.07
C PHE A 63 -15.38 -2.97 15.11
N GLY A 64 -15.82 -4.16 15.57
CA GLY A 64 -15.03 -4.98 16.46
C GLY A 64 -15.65 -6.35 16.63
N LEU A 65 -14.81 -7.38 16.63
CA LEU A 65 -15.22 -8.74 16.94
C LEU A 65 -15.51 -8.86 18.44
N SER A 66 -16.78 -8.75 18.80
CA SER A 66 -17.29 -8.85 20.17
C SER A 66 -18.73 -9.32 20.16
N LEU A 67 -19.26 -9.77 21.30
CA LEU A 67 -20.65 -10.17 21.39
C LEU A 67 -21.63 -9.03 21.03
N PRO A 68 -21.44 -7.79 21.53
CA PRO A 68 -22.23 -6.64 21.06
C PRO A 68 -22.05 -6.34 19.57
N GLY A 69 -20.83 -6.49 19.04
CA GLY A 69 -20.55 -6.31 17.62
C GLY A 69 -21.30 -7.30 16.72
N LEU A 70 -21.41 -8.57 17.14
CA LEU A 70 -22.20 -9.58 16.44
C LEU A 70 -23.69 -9.21 16.40
N VAL A 71 -24.26 -8.79 17.52
CA VAL A 71 -25.67 -8.35 17.59
C VAL A 71 -25.91 -7.17 16.64
N ARG A 72 -24.97 -6.21 16.58
CA ARG A 72 -25.07 -5.08 15.66
C ARG A 72 -24.94 -5.49 14.20
N ALA A 73 -24.02 -6.41 13.88
CA ALA A 73 -23.91 -6.93 12.51
C ALA A 73 -25.24 -7.57 12.05
N VAL A 74 -25.88 -8.37 12.90
CA VAL A 74 -27.19 -8.96 12.60
C VAL A 74 -28.26 -7.87 12.41
N LYS A 75 -28.34 -6.89 13.30
CA LYS A 75 -29.27 -5.74 13.13
C LYS A 75 -28.97 -4.98 11.84
N GLY A 76 -27.70 -4.75 11.53
CA GLY A 76 -27.24 -4.10 10.31
C GLY A 76 -27.69 -4.83 9.03
N ILE A 77 -27.78 -6.17 9.03
CA ILE A 77 -28.33 -6.95 7.90
C ILE A 77 -29.80 -6.58 7.65
N PHE A 78 -30.60 -6.48 8.68
CA PHE A 78 -32.01 -6.11 8.56
C PHE A 78 -32.18 -4.65 8.13
N GLU A 79 -31.41 -3.73 8.70
CA GLU A 79 -31.37 -2.32 8.29
C GLU A 79 -31.00 -2.18 6.81
N TRP A 80 -29.91 -2.83 6.38
CA TRP A 80 -29.47 -2.80 4.99
C TRP A 80 -30.52 -3.37 4.03
N ARG A 81 -31.13 -4.49 4.40
CA ARG A 81 -32.18 -5.09 3.56
C ARG A 81 -33.39 -4.18 3.39
N ARG A 82 -33.79 -3.47 4.44
CA ARG A 82 -34.97 -2.61 4.47
C ARG A 82 -34.70 -1.24 3.87
N GLU A 83 -33.56 -0.64 4.18
CA GLU A 83 -33.30 0.79 3.96
C GLU A 83 -32.10 1.06 3.06
N ARG A 84 -31.31 0.03 2.74
CA ARG A 84 -30.07 0.14 1.92
C ARG A 84 -29.03 1.10 2.51
N ARG A 85 -28.99 1.23 3.84
CA ARG A 85 -28.08 2.08 4.61
C ARG A 85 -27.58 1.37 5.87
N GLY A 86 -26.82 2.08 6.70
CA GLY A 86 -26.29 1.59 7.96
C GLY A 86 -24.87 1.01 7.82
N MET A 87 -24.37 0.40 8.88
CA MET A 87 -22.97 -0.02 8.99
C MET A 87 -22.49 -1.01 7.91
N LEU A 88 -23.38 -1.74 7.25
CA LEU A 88 -23.01 -2.66 6.17
C LEU A 88 -22.80 -1.98 4.82
N THR A 89 -22.98 -0.68 4.73
CA THR A 89 -22.67 0.10 3.51
C THR A 89 -21.28 0.74 3.54
N THR A 90 -20.55 0.60 4.64
CA THR A 90 -19.21 1.16 4.80
C THR A 90 -18.19 0.47 3.89
N ASN A 91 -17.23 1.26 3.40
CA ASN A 91 -16.01 0.78 2.77
C ASN A 91 -14.85 0.58 3.78
N PHE A 92 -15.12 0.67 5.08
CA PHE A 92 -14.20 0.65 6.21
C PHE A 92 -13.26 1.88 6.32
N ALA A 93 -12.71 2.36 5.23
CA ALA A 93 -11.88 3.56 5.18
C ALA A 93 -12.75 4.80 4.90
N GLU A 94 -13.58 5.17 5.88
CA GLU A 94 -14.63 6.20 5.71
C GLU A 94 -14.12 7.63 5.68
N ALA A 95 -12.91 7.87 6.16
CA ALA A 95 -12.30 9.19 6.17
C ALA A 95 -10.82 9.11 5.81
N GLY A 96 -10.27 10.21 5.35
CA GLY A 96 -8.86 10.31 5.02
C GLY A 96 -8.47 11.73 4.68
N GLY A 97 -7.23 11.91 4.27
CA GLY A 97 -6.75 13.23 3.89
C GLY A 97 -5.40 13.16 3.22
N PHE A 98 -5.10 14.20 2.46
CA PHE A 98 -3.79 14.42 1.86
C PHE A 98 -3.09 15.53 2.63
N ILE A 99 -1.92 15.26 3.17
CA ILE A 99 -1.15 16.20 3.99
C ILE A 99 0.27 16.33 3.46
N ARG A 100 0.92 17.42 3.83
CA ARG A 100 2.35 17.65 3.55
C ARG A 100 3.17 17.15 4.73
N SER A 101 4.23 16.40 4.45
CA SER A 101 5.16 15.94 5.49
C SER A 101 5.90 17.13 6.16
N ARG A 102 6.04 18.22 5.42
CA ARG A 102 6.58 19.51 5.88
C ARG A 102 5.98 20.66 5.05
N PRO A 103 5.98 21.92 5.58
CA PRO A 103 5.34 23.05 4.89
C PRO A 103 5.92 23.36 3.50
N GLU A 104 7.20 23.05 3.28
CA GLU A 104 7.95 23.35 2.05
C GLU A 104 7.57 22.41 0.89
N GLU A 105 6.89 21.29 1.16
CA GLU A 105 6.44 20.41 0.09
C GLU A 105 5.44 21.14 -0.81
N PRO A 106 5.67 21.18 -2.14
CA PRO A 106 4.82 21.96 -3.05
C PRO A 106 3.39 21.42 -3.12
N ILE A 107 3.23 20.13 -2.94
CA ILE A 107 1.95 19.40 -2.96
C ILE A 107 1.94 18.36 -1.82
N PRO A 108 0.75 17.92 -1.37
CA PRO A 108 0.67 16.83 -0.40
C PRO A 108 1.45 15.59 -0.87
N ASP A 109 2.30 15.07 -0.02
CA ASP A 109 3.17 13.92 -0.27
C ASP A 109 2.84 12.71 0.61
N LEU A 110 1.88 12.87 1.53
CA LEU A 110 1.36 11.82 2.40
C LEU A 110 -0.16 11.73 2.27
N GLN A 111 -0.68 10.50 2.36
CA GLN A 111 -2.12 10.25 2.46
C GLN A 111 -2.45 9.50 3.74
N LEU A 112 -3.55 9.88 4.36
CA LEU A 112 -4.12 9.22 5.53
C LEU A 112 -5.36 8.43 5.13
N HIS A 113 -5.50 7.22 5.68
CA HIS A 113 -6.71 6.41 5.58
C HIS A 113 -7.19 6.07 7.00
N PHE A 114 -8.33 6.64 7.38
CA PHE A 114 -8.94 6.38 8.67
C PHE A 114 -9.95 5.23 8.53
N VAL A 115 -9.71 4.16 9.30
CA VAL A 115 -10.51 2.93 9.27
C VAL A 115 -11.25 2.78 10.57
N ILE A 116 -12.57 2.56 10.51
CA ILE A 116 -13.46 2.42 11.66
C ILE A 116 -13.39 1.06 12.35
N GLY A 117 -12.27 0.38 12.23
CA GLY A 117 -11.95 -0.91 12.84
C GLY A 117 -10.45 -1.04 13.10
N LYS A 118 -10.07 -2.02 13.90
CA LYS A 118 -8.65 -2.34 14.13
C LYS A 118 -8.14 -3.23 13.00
N LEU A 119 -7.58 -2.59 11.97
CA LEU A 119 -6.96 -3.29 10.85
C LEU A 119 -5.49 -3.55 11.17
N VAL A 120 -5.15 -4.78 11.51
CA VAL A 120 -3.79 -5.21 11.83
C VAL A 120 -3.26 -6.06 10.68
N ASP A 121 -2.04 -5.76 10.25
CA ASP A 121 -1.37 -6.53 9.22
C ASP A 121 -2.28 -6.72 7.99
N HIS A 122 -2.88 -5.60 7.51
CA HIS A 122 -3.83 -5.57 6.39
C HIS A 122 -5.00 -6.57 6.52
N GLY A 123 -5.46 -6.82 7.74
CA GLY A 123 -6.54 -7.77 8.01
C GLY A 123 -6.10 -9.23 8.14
N ARG A 124 -4.81 -9.52 7.98
CA ARG A 124 -4.26 -10.88 8.17
C ARG A 124 -4.27 -11.31 9.64
N LYS A 125 -4.28 -10.35 10.57
CA LYS A 125 -4.37 -10.60 12.01
C LYS A 125 -5.65 -10.05 12.60
N THR A 126 -6.38 -10.89 13.33
CA THR A 126 -7.62 -10.52 13.99
C THR A 126 -7.35 -9.84 15.34
N GLN A 127 -8.00 -8.69 15.57
CA GLN A 127 -8.02 -8.01 16.85
C GLN A 127 -9.45 -7.96 17.39
N PHE A 128 -9.62 -8.39 18.66
CA PHE A 128 -10.92 -8.39 19.32
C PHE A 128 -11.28 -7.01 19.90
N GLY A 129 -12.58 -6.74 20.00
CA GLY A 129 -13.13 -5.51 20.55
C GLY A 129 -13.15 -4.35 19.56
N PRO A 130 -13.93 -3.30 19.86
CA PRO A 130 -14.05 -2.12 19.01
C PRO A 130 -12.79 -1.28 19.07
N GLY A 131 -12.53 -0.56 18.00
CA GLY A 131 -11.40 0.34 17.87
C GLY A 131 -11.31 0.93 16.48
N PHE A 132 -10.28 1.69 16.24
CA PHE A 132 -10.00 2.29 14.94
C PHE A 132 -8.51 2.22 14.62
N SER A 133 -8.20 2.37 13.37
CA SER A 133 -6.83 2.49 12.87
C SER A 133 -6.73 3.66 11.91
N CYS A 134 -5.54 4.22 11.81
CA CYS A 134 -5.21 5.17 10.76
C CYS A 134 -3.90 4.73 10.11
N HIS A 135 -3.89 4.78 8.80
CA HIS A 135 -2.74 4.49 7.97
C HIS A 135 -2.16 5.80 7.47
N VAL A 136 -0.85 5.89 7.38
CA VAL A 136 -0.17 6.96 6.63
C VAL A 136 0.70 6.34 5.58
N CYS A 137 0.50 6.73 4.32
CA CYS A 137 1.30 6.26 3.21
C CYS A 137 2.02 7.38 2.48
N LEU A 138 3.20 7.06 1.94
CA LEU A 138 4.02 7.93 1.12
C LEU A 138 3.54 7.86 -0.33
N LEU A 139 3.10 9.02 -0.88
CA LEU A 139 2.50 9.09 -2.22
C LEU A 139 3.52 9.08 -3.36
N ARG A 140 4.72 9.55 -3.13
CA ARG A 140 5.77 9.70 -4.16
C ARG A 140 7.10 9.22 -3.64
N PRO A 141 7.25 7.90 -3.42
CA PRO A 141 8.53 7.35 -3.00
C PRO A 141 9.60 7.59 -4.05
N LEU A 142 10.82 7.78 -3.61
CA LEU A 142 12.02 7.84 -4.47
C LEU A 142 12.64 6.46 -4.66
N SER A 143 12.45 5.56 -3.70
CA SER A 143 12.89 4.17 -3.78
C SER A 143 12.30 3.47 -5.00
N ARG A 144 13.13 2.67 -5.69
CA ARG A 144 12.75 1.90 -6.87
C ARG A 144 13.15 0.45 -6.71
N GLY A 145 12.25 -0.40 -7.12
CA GLY A 145 12.42 -1.84 -7.09
C GLY A 145 12.26 -2.50 -8.45
N SER A 146 12.02 -3.79 -8.45
CA SER A 146 11.90 -4.57 -9.67
C SER A 146 10.94 -5.75 -9.57
N VAL A 147 10.47 -6.20 -10.72
CA VAL A 147 9.82 -7.48 -10.96
C VAL A 147 10.72 -8.29 -11.87
N ARG A 148 11.02 -9.53 -11.51
CA ARG A 148 11.87 -10.45 -12.27
C ARG A 148 11.23 -11.81 -12.40
N LEU A 149 11.59 -12.57 -13.42
CA LEU A 149 11.19 -13.98 -13.48
C LEU A 149 11.94 -14.81 -12.42
N ALA A 150 11.23 -15.69 -11.74
CA ALA A 150 11.86 -16.70 -10.88
C ALA A 150 12.37 -17.91 -11.69
N SER A 151 11.68 -18.22 -12.80
CA SER A 151 12.01 -19.34 -13.71
C SER A 151 11.30 -19.13 -15.06
N PRO A 152 11.57 -19.99 -16.07
CA PRO A 152 10.82 -19.99 -17.33
C PRO A 152 9.39 -20.49 -17.22
N ASP A 153 9.01 -21.09 -16.10
CA ASP A 153 7.65 -21.60 -15.88
C ASP A 153 6.66 -20.44 -15.75
N PRO A 154 5.66 -20.32 -16.65
CA PRO A 154 4.67 -19.25 -16.59
C PRO A 154 3.76 -19.31 -15.35
N MET A 155 3.70 -20.45 -14.67
CA MET A 155 2.92 -20.61 -13.43
C MET A 155 3.71 -20.26 -12.18
N ALA A 156 5.02 -20.09 -12.28
CA ALA A 156 5.84 -19.63 -11.16
C ALA A 156 5.57 -18.14 -10.87
N SER A 157 5.38 -17.80 -9.59
CA SER A 157 5.25 -16.40 -9.19
C SER A 157 6.53 -15.63 -9.51
N PRO A 158 6.45 -14.37 -9.99
CA PRO A 158 7.62 -13.54 -10.20
C PRO A 158 8.30 -13.19 -8.87
N LEU A 159 9.58 -12.87 -8.95
CA LEU A 159 10.33 -12.24 -7.86
C LEU A 159 9.95 -10.76 -7.83
N ILE A 160 9.39 -10.32 -6.71
CA ILE A 160 8.91 -8.95 -6.52
C ILE A 160 9.75 -8.32 -5.41
N ASP A 161 10.50 -7.31 -5.76
CA ASP A 161 11.28 -6.50 -4.82
C ASP A 161 10.87 -5.05 -4.97
N PRO A 162 10.03 -4.51 -4.08
CA PRO A 162 9.68 -3.09 -4.09
C PRO A 162 10.84 -2.18 -3.68
N ASN A 163 11.86 -2.73 -2.99
CA ASN A 163 13.02 -2.01 -2.45
C ASN A 163 12.60 -0.80 -1.59
N PHE A 164 11.59 -1.00 -0.76
CA PHE A 164 11.04 0.05 0.10
C PHE A 164 12.09 0.66 1.03
N LEU A 165 11.98 1.97 1.27
CA LEU A 165 12.83 2.71 2.21
C LEU A 165 14.35 2.64 1.89
N ALA A 166 14.71 2.38 0.63
CA ALA A 166 16.09 2.43 0.19
C ALA A 166 16.62 3.87 0.18
N GLU A 167 15.77 4.84 -0.14
CA GLU A 167 16.11 6.24 -0.14
C GLU A 167 15.86 6.88 1.23
N ARG A 168 16.84 7.65 1.72
CA ARG A 168 16.75 8.30 3.04
C ARG A 168 15.57 9.28 3.15
N ASP A 169 15.24 10.00 2.07
CA ASP A 169 14.13 10.95 2.05
C ASP A 169 12.78 10.25 2.26
N ASP A 170 12.59 9.05 1.71
CA ASP A 170 11.38 8.24 1.94
C ASP A 170 11.21 7.91 3.43
N VAL A 171 12.29 7.50 4.09
CA VAL A 171 12.30 7.23 5.54
C VAL A 171 11.95 8.48 6.33
N ASP A 172 12.59 9.60 6.03
CA ASP A 172 12.38 10.86 6.75
C ASP A 172 10.94 11.39 6.61
N ARG A 173 10.36 11.24 5.42
CA ARG A 173 8.93 11.57 5.19
C ARG A 173 8.00 10.66 5.98
N MET A 174 8.28 9.36 6.00
CA MET A 174 7.48 8.40 6.77
C MET A 174 7.57 8.65 8.27
N VAL A 175 8.75 9.00 8.81
CA VAL A 175 8.92 9.39 10.22
C VAL A 175 8.09 10.64 10.55
N ARG A 176 8.14 11.66 9.69
CA ARG A 176 7.29 12.87 9.85
C ARG A 176 5.79 12.52 9.75
N GLY A 177 5.42 11.69 8.77
CA GLY A 177 4.05 11.21 8.56
C GLY A 177 3.49 10.48 9.77
N PHE A 178 4.28 9.59 10.36
CA PHE A 178 3.92 8.87 11.57
C PHE A 178 3.60 9.83 12.75
N LYS A 179 4.44 10.85 12.96
CA LYS A 179 4.22 11.86 14.00
C LYS A 179 2.98 12.73 13.73
N LEU A 180 2.79 13.16 12.47
CA LEU A 180 1.63 13.95 12.08
C LEU A 180 0.34 13.16 12.27
N MET A 181 0.31 11.91 11.80
CA MET A 181 -0.82 11.01 12.03
C MET A 181 -1.14 10.86 13.51
N ARG A 182 -0.10 10.61 14.35
CA ARG A 182 -0.28 10.50 15.81
C ARG A 182 -0.88 11.78 16.38
N SER A 183 -0.41 12.96 15.98
CA SER A 183 -0.94 14.22 16.45
C SER A 183 -2.42 14.41 16.12
N ILE A 184 -2.84 14.00 14.92
CA ILE A 184 -4.24 14.01 14.49
C ILE A 184 -5.07 13.04 15.35
N LEU A 185 -4.59 11.81 15.56
CA LEU A 185 -5.28 10.80 16.35
C LEU A 185 -5.38 11.18 17.84
N HIS A 186 -4.47 12.02 18.33
CA HIS A 186 -4.51 12.57 19.68
C HIS A 186 -5.29 13.88 19.81
N ALA A 187 -5.89 14.39 18.73
CA ALA A 187 -6.71 15.59 18.78
C ALA A 187 -7.87 15.46 19.79
N PRO A 188 -8.26 16.56 20.49
CA PRO A 188 -9.33 16.54 21.48
C PRO A 188 -10.67 16.00 20.95
N ALA A 189 -10.98 16.26 19.69
CA ALA A 189 -12.20 15.77 19.04
C ALA A 189 -12.31 14.23 18.99
N LEU A 190 -11.17 13.53 18.95
CA LEU A 190 -11.14 12.06 18.97
C LEU A 190 -11.03 11.48 20.38
N ALA A 191 -10.86 12.29 21.42
CA ALA A 191 -10.71 11.82 22.79
C ALA A 191 -11.86 10.90 23.27
N PRO A 192 -13.15 11.15 22.94
CA PRO A 192 -14.26 10.27 23.35
C PRO A 192 -14.19 8.86 22.73
N TYR A 193 -13.48 8.71 21.60
CA TYR A 193 -13.36 7.44 20.87
C TYR A 193 -12.04 6.73 21.12
N ARG A 194 -11.04 7.45 21.63
CA ARG A 194 -9.66 6.98 21.78
C ARG A 194 -9.45 6.33 23.14
N GLY A 195 -9.26 5.02 23.14
CA GLY A 195 -8.77 4.27 24.28
C GLY A 195 -7.24 4.14 24.25
N ARG A 196 -6.74 2.95 24.53
CA ARG A 196 -5.30 2.66 24.56
C ARG A 196 -4.72 2.56 23.16
N GLU A 197 -3.59 3.22 22.92
CA GLU A 197 -2.76 3.03 21.73
C GLU A 197 -2.11 1.64 21.77
N LEU A 198 -2.23 0.89 20.67
CA LEU A 198 -1.78 -0.51 20.58
C LEU A 198 -0.49 -0.61 19.73
N GLY A 199 0.51 -1.25 20.30
CA GLY A 199 1.76 -1.57 19.60
C GLY A 199 2.72 -0.39 19.40
N THR A 200 2.23 0.85 19.39
CA THR A 200 3.04 2.03 19.08
C THR A 200 3.24 3.00 20.25
N ALA A 201 2.58 2.80 21.38
CA ALA A 201 2.64 3.74 22.53
C ALA A 201 4.06 4.03 23.03
N ALA A 202 4.97 3.05 22.99
CA ALA A 202 6.36 3.19 23.39
C ALA A 202 7.30 3.70 22.28
N VAL A 203 6.81 3.86 21.07
CA VAL A 203 7.58 4.30 19.89
C VAL A 203 7.57 5.82 19.84
N VAL A 204 8.54 6.50 20.46
CA VAL A 204 8.50 7.95 20.70
C VAL A 204 9.57 8.71 19.95
N THR A 205 10.82 8.23 19.97
CA THR A 205 11.94 8.92 19.32
C THR A 205 11.98 8.63 17.83
N ASP A 206 12.61 9.50 17.04
CA ASP A 206 12.75 9.32 15.59
C ASP A 206 13.40 7.99 15.22
N GLY A 207 14.45 7.58 15.97
CA GLY A 207 15.08 6.28 15.76
C GLY A 207 14.16 5.10 16.07
N GLN A 208 13.34 5.18 17.12
CA GLN A 208 12.33 4.16 17.41
C GLN A 208 11.24 4.10 16.33
N ILE A 209 10.81 5.28 15.84
CA ILE A 209 9.83 5.38 14.76
C ILE A 209 10.40 4.80 13.46
N GLU A 210 11.65 5.12 13.10
CA GLU A 210 12.31 4.56 11.93
C GLU A 210 12.40 3.03 12.03
N THR A 211 12.85 2.50 13.18
CA THR A 211 12.90 1.04 13.41
C THR A 211 11.51 0.43 13.25
N PHE A 212 10.49 1.02 13.89
CA PHE A 212 9.12 0.55 13.78
C PHE A 212 8.61 0.54 12.32
N ILE A 213 8.89 1.60 11.57
CA ILE A 213 8.52 1.68 10.15
C ILE A 213 9.20 0.57 9.35
N ARG A 214 10.51 0.36 9.53
CA ARG A 214 11.24 -0.69 8.81
C ARG A 214 10.73 -2.10 9.11
N ASP A 215 10.26 -2.34 10.32
CA ASP A 215 9.79 -3.65 10.78
C ASP A 215 8.31 -3.92 10.42
N HIS A 216 7.50 -2.87 10.19
CA HIS A 216 6.04 -3.01 10.12
C HIS A 216 5.39 -2.35 8.91
N ALA A 217 6.14 -1.52 8.15
CA ALA A 217 5.58 -0.92 6.95
C ALA A 217 5.40 -1.97 5.85
N ASP A 218 4.33 -1.83 5.08
CA ASP A 218 3.97 -2.76 4.01
C ASP A 218 3.37 -1.98 2.83
N THR A 219 3.13 -2.67 1.74
CA THR A 219 2.40 -2.13 0.58
C THR A 219 0.98 -1.75 0.95
N ILE A 220 0.43 -0.71 0.33
CA ILE A 220 -1.01 -0.43 0.35
C ILE A 220 -1.67 -0.81 -1.00
N TYR A 221 -1.05 -1.73 -1.73
CA TYR A 221 -1.58 -2.36 -2.94
C TYR A 221 -1.73 -1.43 -4.15
N HIS A 222 -0.81 -0.47 -4.30
CA HIS A 222 -0.80 0.49 -5.42
C HIS A 222 0.47 0.39 -6.29
N PRO A 223 0.98 -0.84 -6.62
CA PRO A 223 2.22 -0.98 -7.38
C PRO A 223 2.08 -0.44 -8.80
N VAL A 224 3.11 0.28 -9.24
CA VAL A 224 3.19 0.87 -10.58
C VAL A 224 4.64 0.91 -11.09
N GLY A 225 4.82 1.29 -12.34
CA GLY A 225 6.11 1.69 -12.90
C GLY A 225 6.91 0.60 -13.59
N SER A 226 6.59 -0.68 -13.41
CA SER A 226 7.32 -1.83 -13.95
C SER A 226 7.25 -2.01 -15.48
N CYS A 227 6.35 -1.26 -16.14
CA CYS A 227 6.30 -1.09 -17.60
C CYS A 227 6.12 0.40 -17.92
N ARG A 228 7.11 1.21 -17.49
CA ARG A 228 7.03 2.67 -17.53
C ARG A 228 6.77 3.20 -18.94
N MET A 229 5.85 4.17 -19.04
CA MET A 229 5.61 4.96 -20.22
C MET A 229 6.60 6.14 -20.27
N GLY A 230 7.09 6.45 -21.45
CA GLY A 230 7.92 7.65 -21.63
C GLY A 230 8.59 7.72 -23.00
N PRO A 231 9.34 8.82 -23.26
CA PRO A 231 10.00 9.06 -24.54
C PRO A 231 11.35 8.35 -24.68
N ALA A 232 11.97 7.91 -23.57
CA ALA A 232 13.29 7.31 -23.60
C ALA A 232 13.28 5.90 -24.20
N SER A 233 14.38 5.47 -24.81
CA SER A 233 14.54 4.11 -25.35
C SER A 233 14.42 3.03 -24.28
N THR A 234 14.74 3.37 -23.02
CA THR A 234 14.60 2.49 -21.85
C THR A 234 13.15 2.42 -21.29
N ASP A 235 12.25 3.31 -21.76
CA ASP A 235 10.83 3.21 -21.39
C ASP A 235 10.18 2.06 -22.15
N VAL A 236 9.34 1.30 -21.47
CA VAL A 236 8.76 0.06 -22.03
C VAL A 236 7.69 0.36 -23.06
N VAL A 237 6.87 1.38 -22.82
CA VAL A 237 5.79 1.76 -23.72
C VAL A 237 5.88 3.22 -24.13
N ASP A 238 5.38 3.52 -25.31
CA ASP A 238 5.24 4.89 -25.82
C ASP A 238 3.96 5.58 -25.28
N ALA A 239 3.71 6.84 -25.69
CA ALA A 239 2.52 7.61 -25.30
C ALA A 239 1.20 7.03 -25.82
N HIS A 240 1.23 6.05 -26.70
CA HIS A 240 0.07 5.31 -27.21
C HIS A 240 -0.07 3.93 -26.58
N LEU A 241 0.67 3.65 -25.50
CA LEU A 241 0.72 2.36 -24.79
C LEU A 241 1.26 1.20 -25.63
N ARG A 242 1.96 1.48 -26.73
CA ARG A 242 2.55 0.43 -27.57
C ARG A 242 3.90 0.02 -26.98
N VAL A 243 4.09 -1.27 -26.81
CA VAL A 243 5.38 -1.83 -26.38
C VAL A 243 6.44 -1.55 -27.44
N ARG A 244 7.59 -1.01 -27.02
CA ARG A 244 8.69 -0.71 -27.94
C ARG A 244 9.33 -1.98 -28.46
N GLY A 245 9.60 -2.02 -29.75
CA GLY A 245 10.29 -3.14 -30.40
C GLY A 245 9.37 -4.30 -30.83
N VAL A 246 8.06 -4.12 -30.77
CA VAL A 246 7.06 -5.09 -31.23
C VAL A 246 6.02 -4.45 -32.10
#